data_a1c7c01836793265bec36d95dccc7b37
#
_entry.id   a1c7c01836793265bec36d95dccc7b37
#
_cell.length_a   1.000
_cell.length_b   1.000
_cell.length_c   1.000
_cell.angle_alpha   90.00
_cell.angle_beta   90.00
_cell.angle_gamma   90.00
#
_symmetry.space_group_name_H-M   'P 1'
#
loop_
_entity.id
_entity.type
_entity.pdbx_description
1 polymer ?
#
loop_
_entity_poly.entity_id
_entity_poly.type
_entity_poly.pdbx_seq_one_letter_code
_entity_poly.pdbx_strand_id
1 'polypeptide(L)'
;MDQFGKRIDDHTVQFERLLPGPVEKIWTYLTDGDKRGEWFASGAIPSHVGEQFELRFKHSDLSPNKAPPPERFKEMDTKGFQSKERLLALEPMRRLVHTFGEESPPASEVEFLLTPEGNKVRLTLTHRKIPDRAYAVNISGGWHSHLSILQDKVEGKVPPPFWDVWRQTEHSYEQRY
;
A
#
# COMPACT_ATOMS: atom_id res chain seq x y z
N MET A 1 -8.98 -15.90 6.84
CA MET A 1 -9.31 -14.45 6.85
C MET A 1 -9.50 -14.02 5.39
N ASP A 2 -10.58 -13.32 5.09
CA ASP A 2 -10.79 -12.74 3.76
C ASP A 2 -9.74 -11.65 3.54
N GLN A 3 -8.93 -11.79 2.49
CA GLN A 3 -7.86 -10.83 2.17
C GLN A 3 -8.37 -9.60 1.41
N PHE A 4 -9.63 -9.60 1.00
CA PHE A 4 -10.22 -8.46 0.31
C PHE A 4 -10.45 -7.27 1.25
N GLY A 5 -10.23 -6.08 0.71
CA GLY A 5 -10.60 -4.84 1.38
C GLY A 5 -12.11 -4.71 1.54
N LYS A 6 -12.50 -4.00 2.58
CA LYS A 6 -13.90 -3.66 2.87
C LYS A 6 -14.14 -2.18 2.61
N ARG A 7 -15.23 -1.86 1.95
CA ARG A 7 -15.71 -0.49 1.89
C ARG A 7 -16.45 -0.18 3.20
N ILE A 8 -15.86 0.67 4.02
CA ILE A 8 -16.42 1.03 5.35
C ILE A 8 -17.54 2.05 5.21
N ASP A 9 -17.35 3.01 4.32
CA ASP A 9 -18.32 4.02 3.92
C ASP A 9 -18.01 4.49 2.49
N ASP A 10 -18.70 5.53 2.01
CA ASP A 10 -18.53 6.04 0.64
C ASP A 10 -17.14 6.62 0.35
N HIS A 11 -16.38 6.94 1.39
CA HIS A 11 -15.08 7.61 1.30
C HIS A 11 -13.94 6.86 1.98
N THR A 12 -14.17 5.61 2.43
CA THR A 12 -13.19 4.85 3.21
C THR A 12 -13.16 3.38 2.82
N VAL A 13 -11.95 2.87 2.55
CA VAL A 13 -11.69 1.43 2.40
C VAL A 13 -10.68 0.97 3.44
N GLN A 14 -10.80 -0.29 3.87
CA GLN A 14 -9.94 -0.86 4.91
C GLN A 14 -9.51 -2.29 4.55
N PHE A 15 -8.26 -2.59 4.86
CA PHE A 15 -7.64 -3.90 4.67
C PHE A 15 -7.02 -4.39 5.97
N GLU A 16 -7.04 -5.70 6.18
CA GLU A 16 -6.34 -6.32 7.29
C GLU A 16 -5.42 -7.42 6.80
N ARG A 17 -4.24 -7.53 7.40
CA ARG A 17 -3.30 -8.64 7.22
C ARG A 17 -2.76 -9.08 8.58
N LEU A 18 -2.71 -10.38 8.78
CA LEU A 18 -2.05 -10.97 9.96
C LEU A 18 -0.68 -11.50 9.52
N LEU A 19 0.36 -10.73 9.82
CA LEU A 19 1.73 -10.94 9.37
C LEU A 19 2.59 -11.61 10.45
N PRO A 20 3.61 -12.39 10.09
CA PRO A 20 4.57 -12.88 11.07
C PRO A 20 5.34 -11.71 11.70
N GLY A 21 5.44 -11.72 13.05
CA GLY A 21 6.20 -10.72 13.80
C GLY A 21 7.72 -10.92 13.71
N PRO A 22 8.48 -10.17 14.48
CA PRO A 22 8.03 -9.17 15.47
C PRO A 22 7.55 -7.85 14.84
N VAL A 23 6.95 -6.98 15.66
CA VAL A 23 6.40 -5.69 15.20
C VAL A 23 7.48 -4.77 14.62
N GLU A 24 8.69 -4.82 15.14
CA GLU A 24 9.84 -4.06 14.64
C GLU A 24 10.16 -4.39 13.17
N LYS A 25 10.05 -5.67 12.81
CA LYS A 25 10.23 -6.11 11.42
C LYS A 25 9.19 -5.48 10.50
N ILE A 26 7.91 -5.52 10.90
CA ILE A 26 6.83 -4.95 10.09
C ILE A 26 6.96 -3.43 10.02
N TRP A 27 7.30 -2.78 11.14
CA TRP A 27 7.56 -1.33 11.17
C TRP A 27 8.68 -0.91 10.22
N THR A 28 9.75 -1.69 10.12
CA THR A 28 10.83 -1.46 9.17
C THR A 28 10.33 -1.52 7.72
N TYR A 29 9.47 -2.48 7.38
CA TYR A 29 8.83 -2.54 6.05
C TYR A 29 7.92 -1.36 5.76
N LEU A 30 7.40 -0.66 6.76
CA LEU A 30 6.57 0.54 6.58
C LEU A 30 7.39 1.82 6.46
N THR A 31 8.51 1.94 7.15
CA THR A 31 9.22 3.22 7.36
C THR A 31 10.60 3.32 6.71
N ASP A 32 11.32 2.22 6.58
CA ASP A 32 12.59 2.21 5.85
C ASP A 32 12.34 2.31 4.35
N GLY A 33 12.95 3.28 3.68
CA GLY A 33 12.70 3.57 2.27
C GLY A 33 13.02 2.42 1.33
N ASP A 34 14.09 1.67 1.60
CA ASP A 34 14.49 0.53 0.76
C ASP A 34 13.56 -0.67 1.03
N LYS A 35 13.28 -0.98 2.30
CA LYS A 35 12.36 -2.06 2.68
C LYS A 35 10.93 -1.79 2.19
N ARG A 36 10.45 -0.56 2.33
CA ARG A 36 9.14 -0.20 1.78
C ARG A 36 9.13 -0.30 0.25
N GLY A 37 10.23 0.05 -0.40
CA GLY A 37 10.41 -0.10 -1.85
C GLY A 37 10.31 -1.54 -2.36
N GLU A 38 10.50 -2.54 -1.51
CA GLU A 38 10.35 -3.95 -1.90
C GLU A 38 8.89 -4.39 -2.12
N TRP A 39 7.92 -3.65 -1.60
CA TRP A 39 6.51 -4.04 -1.68
C TRP A 39 5.55 -2.90 -2.09
N PHE A 40 5.93 -1.65 -1.91
CA PHE A 40 5.07 -0.49 -2.16
C PHE A 40 5.82 0.59 -2.96
N ALA A 41 6.50 1.50 -2.30
CA ALA A 41 7.24 2.60 -2.91
C ALA A 41 8.49 2.93 -2.09
N SER A 42 9.56 3.28 -2.76
CA SER A 42 10.79 3.73 -2.11
C SER A 42 10.70 5.21 -1.71
N GLY A 43 11.72 5.69 -0.98
CA GLY A 43 11.81 7.05 -0.45
C GLY A 43 11.74 7.06 1.08
N ALA A 44 12.50 7.95 1.71
CA ALA A 44 12.59 8.03 3.16
C ALA A 44 11.32 8.66 3.76
N ILE A 45 10.84 8.10 4.88
CA ILE A 45 9.83 8.75 5.72
C ILE A 45 10.56 9.80 6.59
N PRO A 46 10.09 11.05 6.65
CA PRO A 46 10.66 12.06 7.53
C PRO A 46 10.41 11.74 9.01
N SER A 47 11.18 12.36 9.89
CA SER A 47 11.07 12.16 11.34
C SER A 47 10.05 13.07 12.02
N HIS A 48 9.60 14.14 11.35
CA HIS A 48 8.69 15.13 11.92
C HIS A 48 7.37 15.20 11.15
N VAL A 49 6.27 15.17 11.90
CA VAL A 49 4.93 15.38 11.35
C VAL A 49 4.84 16.76 10.68
N GLY A 50 4.20 16.80 9.51
CA GLY A 50 4.06 17.99 8.67
C GLY A 50 5.11 18.12 7.57
N GLU A 51 6.21 17.37 7.63
CA GLU A 51 7.21 17.37 6.56
C GLU A 51 6.73 16.61 5.33
N GLN A 52 7.15 17.10 4.16
CA GLN A 52 6.92 16.42 2.88
C GLN A 52 7.99 15.36 2.64
N PHE A 53 7.61 14.31 1.92
CA PHE A 53 8.50 13.27 1.44
C PHE A 53 8.02 12.75 0.09
N GLU A 54 8.88 12.02 -0.59
CA GLU A 54 8.61 11.49 -1.92
C GLU A 54 8.42 9.98 -1.90
N LEU A 55 7.38 9.52 -2.56
CA LEU A 55 7.16 8.11 -2.89
C LEU A 55 7.53 7.87 -4.35
N ARG A 56 8.36 6.86 -4.59
CA ARG A 56 8.76 6.43 -5.94
C ARG A 56 8.24 5.04 -6.20
N PHE A 57 7.37 4.92 -7.19
CA PHE A 57 6.71 3.69 -7.58
C PHE A 57 7.32 3.12 -8.85
N LYS A 58 7.57 1.82 -8.87
CA LYS A 58 7.85 1.04 -10.07
C LYS A 58 7.33 -0.38 -9.87
N HIS A 59 6.08 -0.60 -10.21
CA HIS A 59 5.34 -1.81 -9.87
C HIS A 59 5.98 -3.08 -10.46
N SER A 60 6.53 -3.02 -11.67
CA SER A 60 7.22 -4.16 -12.28
C SER A 60 8.49 -4.60 -11.54
N ASP A 61 9.06 -3.77 -10.67
CA ASP A 61 10.27 -4.10 -9.92
C ASP A 61 9.99 -4.75 -8.55
N LEU A 62 8.70 -4.83 -8.15
CA LEU A 62 8.30 -5.42 -6.87
C LEU A 62 8.42 -6.95 -6.82
N SER A 63 8.66 -7.59 -7.95
CA SER A 63 8.91 -9.03 -8.07
C SER A 63 10.01 -9.30 -9.10
N PRO A 64 10.83 -10.36 -8.91
CA PRO A 64 11.71 -10.85 -9.96
C PRO A 64 10.94 -11.46 -11.14
N ASN A 65 9.73 -11.96 -10.89
CA ASN A 65 8.82 -12.43 -11.92
C ASN A 65 8.14 -11.25 -12.61
N LYS A 66 8.04 -11.29 -13.94
CA LYS A 66 7.54 -10.17 -14.75
C LYS A 66 6.22 -10.51 -15.43
N ALA A 67 5.34 -9.53 -15.46
CA ALA A 67 4.13 -9.51 -16.27
C ALA A 67 3.93 -8.11 -16.85
N PRO A 68 3.42 -7.98 -18.09
CA PRO A 68 3.20 -6.68 -18.67
C PRO A 68 2.09 -5.92 -17.92
N PRO A 69 2.22 -4.58 -17.74
CA PRO A 69 1.15 -3.78 -17.19
C PRO A 69 -0.06 -3.73 -18.14
N PRO A 70 -1.27 -3.43 -17.64
CA PRO A 70 -2.37 -2.99 -18.50
C PRO A 70 -1.95 -1.80 -19.34
N GLU A 71 -2.48 -1.68 -20.57
CA GLU A 71 -2.04 -0.63 -21.52
C GLU A 71 -2.12 0.78 -20.93
N ARG A 72 -3.17 1.07 -20.14
CA ARG A 72 -3.36 2.38 -19.47
C ARG A 72 -2.27 2.72 -18.45
N PHE A 73 -1.50 1.75 -17.96
CA PHE A 73 -0.41 1.95 -16.99
C PHE A 73 0.98 1.75 -17.57
N LYS A 74 1.08 1.44 -18.87
CA LYS A 74 2.35 1.08 -19.52
C LYS A 74 3.40 2.19 -19.46
N GLU A 75 3.01 3.42 -19.73
CA GLU A 75 3.92 4.56 -19.65
C GLU A 75 4.37 4.82 -18.22
N MET A 76 3.44 4.82 -17.28
CA MET A 76 3.71 5.00 -15.85
C MET A 76 4.64 3.91 -15.30
N ASP A 77 4.41 2.66 -15.67
CA ASP A 77 5.23 1.54 -15.21
C ASP A 77 6.64 1.57 -15.84
N THR A 78 6.74 1.95 -17.11
CA THR A 78 8.03 2.06 -17.81
C THR A 78 8.91 3.18 -17.24
N LYS A 79 8.34 4.36 -17.01
CA LYS A 79 9.06 5.54 -16.50
C LYS A 79 9.21 5.54 -14.98
N GLY A 80 8.38 4.78 -14.27
CA GLY A 80 8.15 4.95 -12.85
C GLY A 80 7.23 6.14 -12.57
N PHE A 81 6.72 6.21 -11.35
CA PHE A 81 5.85 7.28 -10.90
C PHE A 81 6.36 7.85 -9.58
N GLN A 82 6.33 9.17 -9.44
CA GLN A 82 6.72 9.87 -8.22
C GLN A 82 5.53 10.67 -7.71
N SER A 83 5.36 10.67 -6.40
CA SER A 83 4.31 11.40 -5.70
C SER A 83 4.92 12.05 -4.47
N LYS A 84 4.59 13.31 -4.22
CA LYS A 84 4.95 14.01 -2.97
C LYS A 84 3.80 13.89 -2.00
N GLU A 85 4.15 13.50 -0.78
CA GLU A 85 3.21 13.27 0.28
C GLU A 85 3.63 14.02 1.54
N ARG A 86 2.72 14.14 2.48
CA ARG A 86 2.96 14.78 3.78
C ARG A 86 2.73 13.79 4.90
N LEU A 87 3.67 13.75 5.84
CA LEU A 87 3.54 12.95 7.04
C LEU A 87 2.53 13.61 8.00
N LEU A 88 1.48 12.86 8.36
CA LEU A 88 0.39 13.34 9.22
C LEU A 88 0.46 12.79 10.64
N ALA A 89 0.97 11.57 10.82
CA ALA A 89 1.20 10.97 12.14
C ALA A 89 2.33 9.95 12.07
N LEU A 90 3.13 9.89 13.12
CA LEU A 90 4.22 8.93 13.29
C LEU A 90 4.30 8.50 14.75
N GLU A 91 3.77 7.32 15.06
CA GLU A 91 3.84 6.69 16.37
C GLU A 91 4.68 5.41 16.21
N PRO A 92 5.95 5.38 16.64
CA PRO A 92 6.84 4.26 16.40
C PRO A 92 6.26 2.91 16.82
N MET A 93 6.44 1.89 15.99
CA MET A 93 5.95 0.51 16.15
C MET A 93 4.42 0.38 16.19
N ARG A 94 3.68 1.45 15.97
CA ARG A 94 2.22 1.43 16.12
C ARG A 94 1.47 2.04 14.95
N ARG A 95 1.80 3.28 14.53
CA ARG A 95 0.92 4.02 13.60
C ARG A 95 1.70 4.95 12.70
N LEU A 96 1.42 4.88 11.41
CA LEU A 96 1.92 5.79 10.38
C LEU A 96 0.73 6.31 9.57
N VAL A 97 0.64 7.62 9.39
CA VAL A 97 -0.38 8.25 8.53
C VAL A 97 0.29 9.27 7.62
N HIS A 98 -0.05 9.23 6.34
CA HIS A 98 0.39 10.24 5.38
C HIS A 98 -0.70 10.52 4.35
N THR A 99 -0.56 11.62 3.61
CA THR A 99 -1.40 11.92 2.46
C THR A 99 -1.16 10.92 1.34
N PHE A 100 -2.10 10.81 0.45
CA PHE A 100 -1.97 10.05 -0.78
C PHE A 100 -2.49 10.89 -1.95
N GLY A 101 -1.57 11.33 -2.83
CA GLY A 101 -1.87 12.24 -3.92
C GLY A 101 -1.96 13.72 -3.48
N GLU A 102 -1.07 14.20 -2.60
CA GLU A 102 -1.11 15.59 -2.10
C GLU A 102 -1.06 16.63 -3.23
N GLU A 103 -0.31 16.36 -4.30
CA GLU A 103 -0.21 17.27 -5.45
C GLU A 103 -1.40 17.16 -6.44
N SER A 104 -2.34 16.25 -6.19
CA SER A 104 -3.53 16.01 -7.03
C SER A 104 -4.80 16.13 -6.20
N PRO A 105 -5.20 17.33 -5.76
CA PRO A 105 -6.36 17.53 -4.89
C PRO A 105 -7.67 16.98 -5.50
N PRO A 106 -8.59 16.47 -4.64
CA PRO A 106 -8.46 16.40 -3.18
C PRO A 106 -7.55 15.23 -2.76
N ALA A 107 -6.53 15.54 -1.94
CA ALA A 107 -5.66 14.52 -1.39
C ALA A 107 -6.45 13.56 -0.48
N SER A 108 -6.22 12.27 -0.65
CA SER A 108 -6.69 11.25 0.29
C SER A 108 -5.65 10.99 1.38
N GLU A 109 -5.97 10.13 2.33
CA GLU A 109 -5.10 9.82 3.46
C GLU A 109 -5.02 8.30 3.66
N VAL A 110 -3.83 7.79 3.93
CA VAL A 110 -3.61 6.39 4.26
C VAL A 110 -3.02 6.25 5.66
N GLU A 111 -3.61 5.35 6.43
CA GLU A 111 -3.16 4.98 7.76
C GLU A 111 -2.74 3.52 7.77
N PHE A 112 -1.57 3.27 8.36
CA PHE A 112 -1.08 1.94 8.71
C PHE A 112 -1.06 1.82 10.22
N LEU A 113 -1.85 0.92 10.77
CA LEU A 113 -1.92 0.62 12.19
C LEU A 113 -1.41 -0.80 12.45
N LEU A 114 -0.46 -0.93 13.38
CA LEU A 114 0.08 -2.22 13.81
C LEU A 114 -0.42 -2.56 15.20
N THR A 115 -0.94 -3.78 15.35
CA THR A 115 -1.38 -4.34 16.63
C THR A 115 -0.70 -5.71 16.85
N PRO A 116 0.22 -5.83 17.82
CA PRO A 116 0.82 -7.13 18.15
C PRO A 116 -0.22 -8.14 18.61
N GLU A 117 -0.16 -9.37 18.07
CA GLU A 117 -1.02 -10.50 18.43
C GLU A 117 -0.17 -11.75 18.64
N GLY A 118 0.37 -11.93 19.85
CA GLY A 118 1.31 -13.02 20.14
C GLY A 118 2.59 -12.89 19.32
N ASN A 119 2.92 -13.90 18.52
CA ASN A 119 4.06 -13.89 17.62
C ASN A 119 3.74 -13.30 16.21
N LYS A 120 2.55 -12.75 16.04
CA LYS A 120 2.09 -12.11 14.81
C LYS A 120 1.78 -10.64 15.05
N VAL A 121 1.58 -9.93 13.95
CA VAL A 121 1.20 -8.52 13.95
C VAL A 121 0.02 -8.34 13.00
N ARG A 122 -1.06 -7.77 13.50
CA ARG A 122 -2.16 -7.31 12.66
C ARG A 122 -1.81 -5.96 12.08
N LEU A 123 -1.69 -5.89 10.76
CA LEU A 123 -1.63 -4.64 10.01
C LEU A 123 -3.05 -4.30 9.57
N THR A 124 -3.55 -3.13 9.99
CA THR A 124 -4.79 -2.53 9.48
C THR A 124 -4.41 -1.31 8.65
N LEU A 125 -4.68 -1.38 7.35
CA LEU A 125 -4.54 -0.25 6.42
C LEU A 125 -5.91 0.36 6.21
N THR A 126 -6.04 1.67 6.46
CA THR A 126 -7.28 2.42 6.20
C THR A 126 -6.98 3.59 5.27
N HIS A 127 -7.65 3.64 4.13
CA HIS A 127 -7.54 4.73 3.17
C HIS A 127 -8.82 5.55 3.20
N ARG A 128 -8.70 6.82 3.55
CA ARG A 128 -9.81 7.77 3.78
C ARG A 128 -9.82 8.90 2.76
N LYS A 129 -10.93 9.64 2.74
CA LYS A 129 -11.13 10.79 1.83
C LYS A 129 -11.10 10.39 0.36
N ILE A 130 -11.57 9.19 0.06
CA ILE A 130 -11.72 8.68 -1.30
C ILE A 130 -12.83 9.48 -1.99
N PRO A 131 -12.60 10.03 -3.21
CA PRO A 131 -13.57 10.93 -3.84
C PRO A 131 -14.84 10.21 -4.31
N ASP A 132 -14.71 9.00 -4.85
CA ASP A 132 -15.82 8.27 -5.44
C ASP A 132 -15.59 6.75 -5.50
N ARG A 133 -16.62 6.02 -5.96
CA ARG A 133 -16.57 4.55 -6.10
C ARG A 133 -15.51 4.08 -7.10
N ALA A 134 -15.35 4.77 -8.21
CA ALA A 134 -14.37 4.35 -9.23
C ALA A 134 -12.95 4.42 -8.69
N TYR A 135 -12.64 5.47 -7.93
CA TYR A 135 -11.38 5.58 -7.22
C TYR A 135 -11.24 4.49 -6.14
N ALA A 136 -12.31 4.20 -5.38
CA ALA A 136 -12.31 3.14 -4.38
C ALA A 136 -11.98 1.77 -4.98
N VAL A 137 -12.55 1.42 -6.13
CA VAL A 137 -12.26 0.17 -6.86
C VAL A 137 -10.79 0.13 -7.28
N ASN A 138 -10.30 1.16 -7.95
CA ASN A 138 -8.93 1.23 -8.46
C ASN A 138 -7.89 1.15 -7.34
N ILE A 139 -8.05 1.96 -6.28
CA ILE A 139 -7.10 1.98 -5.17
C ILE A 139 -7.12 0.67 -4.38
N SER A 140 -8.27 0.00 -4.31
CA SER A 140 -8.40 -1.28 -3.62
C SER A 140 -7.68 -2.41 -4.37
N GLY A 141 -7.72 -2.42 -5.69
CA GLY A 141 -6.89 -3.32 -6.50
C GLY A 141 -5.40 -3.12 -6.25
N GLY A 142 -4.97 -1.86 -6.19
CA GLY A 142 -3.60 -1.48 -5.84
C GLY A 142 -3.19 -1.94 -4.45
N TRP A 143 -3.95 -1.60 -3.41
CA TRP A 143 -3.64 -2.01 -2.03
C TRP A 143 -3.64 -3.52 -1.84
N HIS A 144 -4.61 -4.23 -2.43
CA HIS A 144 -4.63 -5.69 -2.37
C HIS A 144 -3.34 -6.28 -2.94
N SER A 145 -2.91 -5.80 -4.09
CA SER A 145 -1.70 -6.27 -4.77
C SER A 145 -0.44 -5.96 -3.94
N HIS A 146 -0.29 -4.73 -3.46
CA HIS A 146 0.83 -4.33 -2.62
C HIS A 146 0.89 -5.12 -1.31
N LEU A 147 -0.24 -5.29 -0.62
CA LEU A 147 -0.30 -6.03 0.65
C LEU A 147 -0.03 -7.53 0.46
N SER A 148 -0.41 -8.11 -0.69
CA SER A 148 -0.06 -9.49 -1.03
C SER A 148 1.45 -9.66 -1.20
N ILE A 149 2.11 -8.71 -1.87
CA ILE A 149 3.57 -8.69 -2.01
C ILE A 149 4.25 -8.50 -0.66
N LEU A 150 3.76 -7.59 0.20
CA LEU A 150 4.27 -7.41 1.56
C LEU A 150 4.22 -8.73 2.33
N GLN A 151 3.08 -9.43 2.29
CA GLN A 151 2.92 -10.70 2.99
C GLN A 151 3.95 -11.73 2.51
N ASP A 152 4.11 -11.90 1.20
CA ASP A 152 5.12 -12.81 0.65
C ASP A 152 6.54 -12.43 1.09
N LYS A 153 6.90 -11.15 1.04
CA LYS A 153 8.23 -10.65 1.46
C LYS A 153 8.52 -10.93 2.93
N VAL A 154 7.59 -10.64 3.84
CA VAL A 154 7.79 -10.88 5.27
C VAL A 154 7.78 -12.37 5.62
N GLU A 155 7.14 -13.21 4.83
CA GLU A 155 7.15 -14.67 4.93
C GLU A 155 8.36 -15.33 4.25
N GLY A 156 9.23 -14.54 3.59
CA GLY A 156 10.41 -15.05 2.87
C GLY A 156 10.08 -15.74 1.55
N LYS A 157 8.92 -15.45 0.96
CA LYS A 157 8.48 -15.99 -0.32
C LYS A 157 8.82 -15.03 -1.47
N VAL A 158 8.87 -15.57 -2.68
CA VAL A 158 8.99 -14.77 -3.90
C VAL A 158 7.58 -14.42 -4.37
N PRO A 159 7.22 -13.12 -4.43
CA PRO A 159 5.89 -12.73 -4.86
C PRO A 159 5.66 -12.96 -6.35
N PRO A 160 4.41 -13.17 -6.78
CA PRO A 160 4.04 -13.12 -8.18
C PRO A 160 4.23 -11.70 -8.75
N PRO A 161 4.18 -11.53 -10.09
CA PRO A 161 4.19 -10.20 -10.69
C PRO A 161 3.04 -9.34 -10.17
N PHE A 162 3.32 -8.07 -9.82
CA PHE A 162 2.31 -7.12 -9.34
C PHE A 162 1.09 -7.05 -10.28
N TRP A 163 1.32 -6.93 -11.59
CA TRP A 163 0.26 -6.73 -12.57
C TRP A 163 -0.64 -7.95 -12.77
N ASP A 164 -0.17 -9.16 -12.47
CA ASP A 164 -1.02 -10.37 -12.49
C ASP A 164 -1.98 -10.37 -11.30
N VAL A 165 -1.49 -10.02 -10.11
CA VAL A 165 -2.34 -9.89 -8.92
C VAL A 165 -3.36 -8.77 -9.13
N TRP A 166 -2.92 -7.64 -9.64
CA TRP A 166 -3.78 -6.48 -9.87
C TRP A 166 -4.95 -6.80 -10.84
N ARG A 167 -4.68 -7.48 -11.97
CA ARG A 167 -5.72 -7.88 -12.92
C ARG A 167 -6.76 -8.81 -12.30
N GLN A 168 -6.34 -9.73 -11.46
CA GLN A 168 -7.23 -10.67 -10.78
C GLN A 168 -8.14 -9.95 -9.76
N THR A 169 -7.64 -8.91 -9.13
CA THR A 169 -8.33 -8.22 -8.03
C THR A 169 -9.21 -7.07 -8.49
N GLU A 170 -8.86 -6.35 -9.56
CA GLU A 170 -9.64 -5.21 -10.06
C GLU A 170 -11.11 -5.59 -10.32
N HIS A 171 -11.33 -6.62 -11.11
CA HIS A 171 -12.69 -7.11 -11.42
C HIS A 171 -13.47 -7.54 -10.17
N SER A 172 -12.78 -8.13 -9.20
CA SER A 172 -13.40 -8.54 -7.94
C SER A 172 -13.89 -7.34 -7.14
N TYR A 173 -13.17 -6.21 -7.14
CA TYR A 173 -13.60 -5.00 -6.43
C TYR A 173 -14.73 -4.26 -7.14
N GLU A 174 -14.80 -4.31 -8.47
CA GLU A 174 -15.97 -3.80 -9.22
C GLU A 174 -17.28 -4.47 -8.81
N GLN A 175 -17.22 -5.75 -8.47
CA GLN A 175 -18.39 -6.50 -8.01
C GLN A 175 -18.70 -6.32 -6.52
N ARG A 176 -17.71 -5.97 -5.70
CA ARG A 176 -17.83 -5.88 -4.24
C ARG A 176 -18.29 -4.52 -3.73
N TYR A 177 -18.04 -3.44 -4.49
CA TYR A 177 -18.31 -2.05 -4.09
C TYR A 177 -19.53 -1.42 -4.82
#